data_a45162612b1cbec1e75c938ca5d94525
#
_entry.id   a45162612b1cbec1e75c938ca5d94525
#
_cell.length_a   1.000
_cell.length_b   1.000
_cell.length_c   1.000
_cell.angle_alpha   90.00
_cell.angle_beta   90.00
_cell.angle_gamma   90.00
#
_symmetry.space_group_name_H-M   'P 1'
#
loop_
_entity.id
_entity.type
_entity.pdbx_description
1 polymer ?
#
loop_
_entity_poly.entity_id
_entity_poly.type
_entity_poly.pdbx_seq_one_letter_code
_entity_poly.pdbx_strand_id
1 'polypeptide(L)'
;MNIKIHARNIDSKLKIALYAMTEFAMAKLVPSSRIRNNVSINVHLRHHEENGEAMLEDYADRYRPRDFKIIIDHHRAEIDDYNRERTSTEWGHMILRTLAHELVHVKQYIMGDLTWRDKGLLWKGEVCNAEYLTDQLETPYEIEAYGREKGLLVSFFIRWKEIEEVLGTEYALE
;
A
#
# COMPACT_ATOMS: atom_id res chain seq x y z
N MET A 1 9.66 13.03 -0.18
CA MET A 1 8.82 12.00 -0.86
C MET A 1 7.78 12.71 -1.70
N ASN A 2 7.54 12.25 -2.92
CA ASN A 2 6.50 12.76 -3.79
C ASN A 2 5.33 11.76 -3.83
N ILE A 3 4.12 12.20 -3.45
CA ILE A 3 2.93 11.34 -3.40
C ILE A 3 1.85 11.96 -4.28
N LYS A 4 1.25 11.15 -5.16
CA LYS A 4 0.11 11.56 -5.97
C LYS A 4 -1.02 10.54 -5.81
N ILE A 5 -2.23 11.03 -5.56
CA ILE A 5 -3.43 10.19 -5.45
C ILE A 5 -4.31 10.43 -6.68
N HIS A 6 -4.46 9.40 -7.49
CA HIS A 6 -5.25 9.37 -8.70
C HIS A 6 -6.54 8.60 -8.44
N ALA A 7 -7.57 9.31 -8.08
CA ALA A 7 -8.88 8.72 -7.82
C ALA A 7 -9.98 9.64 -8.36
N ARG A 8 -10.93 9.07 -9.09
CA ARG A 8 -12.12 9.76 -9.58
C ARG A 8 -13.30 9.42 -8.69
N ASN A 9 -14.16 10.41 -8.42
CA ASN A 9 -15.42 10.21 -7.71
C ASN A 9 -15.30 9.61 -6.31
N ILE A 10 -14.22 9.88 -5.60
CA ILE A 10 -14.07 9.51 -4.17
C ILE A 10 -14.19 10.76 -3.30
N ASP A 11 -14.62 10.54 -2.05
CA ASP A 11 -14.66 11.58 -1.02
C ASP A 11 -13.28 12.21 -0.82
N SER A 12 -13.27 13.51 -0.60
CA SER A 12 -12.06 14.27 -0.28
C SER A 12 -11.38 13.79 0.99
N LYS A 13 -12.13 13.35 2.00
CA LYS A 13 -11.61 12.76 3.26
C LYS A 13 -10.79 11.51 2.97
N LEU A 14 -11.32 10.58 2.17
CA LEU A 14 -10.58 9.36 1.80
C LEU A 14 -9.31 9.72 1.01
N LYS A 15 -9.36 10.70 0.12
CA LYS A 15 -8.18 11.15 -0.62
C LYS A 15 -7.09 11.69 0.31
N ILE A 16 -7.46 12.46 1.32
CA ILE A 16 -6.55 12.97 2.35
C ILE A 16 -6.01 11.80 3.18
N ALA A 17 -6.87 10.86 3.58
CA ALA A 17 -6.47 9.69 4.36
C ALA A 17 -5.48 8.79 3.59
N LEU A 18 -5.66 8.58 2.28
CA LEU A 18 -4.72 7.85 1.44
C LEU A 18 -3.34 8.52 1.38
N TYR A 19 -3.33 9.84 1.23
CA TYR A 19 -2.08 10.62 1.27
C TYR A 19 -1.38 10.47 2.63
N ALA A 20 -2.12 10.75 3.71
CA ALA A 20 -1.60 10.69 5.08
C ALA A 20 -1.14 9.26 5.46
N MET A 21 -1.90 8.22 5.07
CA MET A 21 -1.52 6.82 5.28
C MET A 21 -0.22 6.48 4.54
N THR A 22 -0.05 6.96 3.31
CA THR A 22 1.19 6.74 2.55
C THR A 22 2.39 7.38 3.26
N GLU A 23 2.29 8.63 3.70
CA GLU A 23 3.35 9.30 4.45
C GLU A 23 3.66 8.58 5.76
N PHE A 24 2.63 8.25 6.53
CA PHE A 24 2.75 7.58 7.82
C PHE A 24 3.42 6.21 7.70
N ALA A 25 2.91 5.36 6.80
CA ALA A 25 3.44 4.01 6.62
C ALA A 25 4.89 4.04 6.12
N MET A 26 5.19 4.88 5.14
CA MET A 26 6.55 5.01 4.63
C MET A 26 7.52 5.56 5.68
N ALA A 27 7.09 6.45 6.56
CA ALA A 27 7.92 6.91 7.68
C ALA A 27 8.27 5.78 8.65
N LYS A 28 7.36 4.85 8.89
CA LYS A 28 7.59 3.67 9.74
C LYS A 28 8.41 2.58 9.04
N LEU A 29 8.11 2.29 7.78
CA LEU A 29 8.70 1.21 7.00
C LEU A 29 10.13 1.52 6.53
N VAL A 30 10.40 2.78 6.20
CA VAL A 30 11.69 3.28 5.69
C VAL A 30 12.15 4.44 6.58
N PRO A 31 12.82 4.17 7.74
CA PRO A 31 13.18 5.22 8.71
C PRO A 31 14.08 6.32 8.16
N SER A 32 14.91 6.01 7.17
CA SER A 32 15.84 6.97 6.55
C SER A 32 15.10 8.04 5.74
N SER A 33 15.04 9.27 6.25
CA SER A 33 14.47 10.41 5.54
C SER A 33 15.19 10.69 4.21
N ARG A 34 16.51 10.47 4.16
CA ARG A 34 17.31 10.61 2.94
C ARG A 34 16.80 9.68 1.82
N ILE A 35 16.45 8.44 2.16
CA ILE A 35 15.91 7.49 1.19
C ILE A 35 14.50 7.93 0.79
N ARG A 36 13.61 8.17 1.77
CA ARG A 36 12.23 8.57 1.50
C ARG A 36 12.08 9.82 0.62
N ASN A 37 12.94 10.82 0.84
CA ASN A 37 12.87 12.08 0.06
C ASN A 37 13.10 11.89 -1.44
N ASN A 38 13.71 10.77 -1.83
CA ASN A 38 13.96 10.41 -3.23
C ASN A 38 12.94 9.38 -3.77
N VAL A 39 11.85 9.10 -3.04
CA VAL A 39 10.82 8.15 -3.46
C VAL A 39 9.61 8.91 -4.00
N SER A 40 9.05 8.41 -5.09
CA SER A 40 7.79 8.85 -5.70
C SER A 40 6.79 7.70 -5.69
N ILE A 41 5.56 7.95 -5.24
CA ILE A 41 4.49 6.95 -5.16
C ILE A 41 3.23 7.53 -5.78
N ASN A 42 2.74 6.87 -6.84
CA ASN A 42 1.49 7.19 -7.51
C ASN A 42 0.43 6.15 -7.12
N VAL A 43 -0.55 6.52 -6.32
CA VAL A 43 -1.65 5.64 -5.89
C VAL A 43 -2.85 5.84 -6.82
N HIS A 44 -3.31 4.77 -7.44
CA HIS A 44 -4.44 4.75 -8.36
C HIS A 44 -5.59 3.90 -7.80
N LEU A 45 -6.75 4.51 -7.59
CA LEU A 45 -7.99 3.77 -7.34
C LEU A 45 -8.69 3.55 -8.68
N ARG A 46 -8.71 2.29 -9.13
CA ARG A 46 -9.35 1.89 -10.38
C ARG A 46 -9.65 0.40 -10.36
N HIS A 47 -10.45 -0.08 -11.29
CA HIS A 47 -10.65 -1.52 -11.47
C HIS A 47 -9.32 -2.23 -11.77
N HIS A 48 -9.11 -3.37 -11.11
CA HIS A 48 -7.94 -4.22 -11.26
C HIS A 48 -8.29 -5.70 -11.03
N GLU A 49 -7.48 -6.61 -11.55
CA GLU A 49 -7.71 -8.06 -11.40
C GLU A 49 -7.47 -8.54 -9.96
N GLU A 50 -6.61 -7.85 -9.22
CA GLU A 50 -6.30 -8.12 -7.82
C GLU A 50 -6.80 -7.01 -6.91
N ASN A 51 -6.83 -7.26 -5.59
CA ASN A 51 -7.25 -6.23 -4.62
C ASN A 51 -6.32 -5.01 -4.63
N GLY A 52 -5.03 -5.27 -4.79
CA GLY A 52 -3.99 -4.26 -4.94
C GLY A 52 -2.75 -4.80 -5.62
N GLU A 53 -1.91 -3.91 -6.13
CA GLU A 53 -0.63 -4.24 -6.73
C GLU A 53 0.33 -3.07 -6.62
N ALA A 54 1.55 -3.33 -6.11
CA ALA A 54 2.66 -2.39 -6.13
C ALA A 54 3.64 -2.71 -7.27
N MET A 55 3.79 -1.77 -8.18
CA MET A 55 4.60 -1.91 -9.40
C MET A 55 5.72 -0.88 -9.43
N LEU A 56 6.80 -1.21 -10.13
CA LEU A 56 7.81 -0.23 -10.54
C LEU A 56 7.26 0.61 -11.70
N GLU A 57 7.39 1.94 -11.64
CA GLU A 57 7.01 2.81 -12.79
C GLU A 57 7.95 2.61 -13.97
N ASP A 58 9.24 2.38 -13.70
CA ASP A 58 10.24 2.10 -14.73
C ASP A 58 11.03 0.83 -14.38
N TYR A 59 10.89 -0.19 -15.21
CA TYR A 59 11.66 -1.43 -15.10
C TYR A 59 13.16 -1.24 -15.36
N ALA A 60 13.57 -0.17 -16.02
CA ALA A 60 15.00 0.14 -16.19
C ALA A 60 15.69 0.42 -14.85
N ASP A 61 14.96 0.96 -13.86
CA ASP A 61 15.48 1.23 -12.51
C ASP A 61 15.26 0.09 -11.51
N ARG A 62 15.03 -1.13 -11.99
CA ARG A 62 14.72 -2.34 -11.20
C ARG A 62 15.74 -2.69 -10.10
N TYR A 63 16.95 -2.14 -10.15
CA TYR A 63 18.01 -2.43 -9.18
C TYR A 63 17.95 -1.56 -7.92
N ARG A 64 17.45 -0.33 -8.04
CA ARG A 64 17.26 0.61 -6.91
C ARG A 64 16.05 1.50 -7.19
N PRO A 65 14.87 0.90 -7.29
CA PRO A 65 13.67 1.64 -7.68
C PRO A 65 13.35 2.75 -6.69
N ARG A 66 12.86 3.87 -7.22
CA ARG A 66 12.42 5.03 -6.45
C ARG A 66 11.06 5.54 -6.89
N ASP A 67 10.60 5.10 -8.04
CA ASP A 67 9.31 5.49 -8.61
C ASP A 67 8.38 4.28 -8.66
N PHE A 68 7.26 4.40 -7.95
CA PHE A 68 6.30 3.32 -7.73
C PHE A 68 4.91 3.74 -8.12
N LYS A 69 4.17 2.78 -8.64
CA LYS A 69 2.75 2.86 -8.87
C LYS A 69 2.05 1.81 -8.02
N ILE A 70 1.06 2.25 -7.26
CA ILE A 70 0.17 1.35 -6.52
C ILE A 70 -1.20 1.43 -7.17
N ILE A 71 -1.78 0.28 -7.50
CA ILE A 71 -3.16 0.18 -7.97
C ILE A 71 -3.97 -0.49 -6.87
N ILE A 72 -5.15 0.03 -6.58
CA ILE A 72 -6.11 -0.56 -5.62
C ILE A 72 -7.44 -0.70 -6.34
N ASP A 73 -7.99 -1.92 -6.35
CA ASP A 73 -9.33 -2.17 -6.88
C ASP A 73 -10.38 -1.72 -5.86
N HIS A 74 -10.99 -0.57 -6.13
CA HIS A 74 -12.00 -0.01 -5.26
C HIS A 74 -13.35 -0.74 -5.36
N HIS A 75 -13.64 -1.47 -6.46
CA HIS A 75 -14.85 -2.26 -6.61
C HIS A 75 -14.78 -3.54 -5.77
N ARG A 76 -13.63 -4.22 -5.73
CA ARG A 76 -13.44 -5.39 -4.86
C ARG A 76 -13.54 -5.02 -3.38
N ALA A 77 -13.19 -3.81 -3.02
CA ALA A 77 -13.36 -3.31 -1.67
C ALA A 77 -14.83 -3.08 -1.29
N GLU A 78 -15.77 -3.02 -2.24
CA GLU A 78 -17.20 -2.80 -1.99
C GLU A 78 -17.89 -4.03 -1.38
N ILE A 79 -17.40 -5.24 -1.65
CA ILE A 79 -18.03 -6.50 -1.25
C ILE A 79 -17.10 -7.27 -0.30
N ASP A 80 -17.65 -7.85 0.76
CA ASP A 80 -16.91 -8.70 1.68
C ASP A 80 -16.84 -10.18 1.22
N ASP A 81 -16.10 -11.01 1.95
CA ASP A 81 -15.89 -12.43 1.64
C ASP A 81 -17.19 -13.26 1.72
N TYR A 82 -18.26 -12.70 2.29
CA TYR A 82 -19.61 -13.28 2.37
C TYR A 82 -20.57 -12.69 1.33
N ASN A 83 -20.06 -11.96 0.34
CA ASN A 83 -20.83 -11.31 -0.71
C ASN A 83 -21.82 -10.24 -0.20
N ARG A 84 -21.51 -9.61 0.94
CA ARG A 84 -22.27 -8.52 1.54
C ARG A 84 -21.63 -7.19 1.12
N GLU A 85 -22.45 -6.20 0.76
CA GLU A 85 -21.98 -4.84 0.54
C GLU A 85 -21.42 -4.24 1.84
N ARG A 86 -20.21 -3.69 1.77
CA ARG A 86 -19.60 -2.96 2.88
C ARG A 86 -20.23 -1.58 3.02
N THR A 87 -20.34 -1.10 4.23
CA THR A 87 -20.62 0.31 4.50
C THR A 87 -19.49 1.19 3.95
N SER A 88 -19.76 2.48 3.78
CA SER A 88 -18.72 3.43 3.31
C SER A 88 -17.47 3.44 4.20
N THR A 89 -17.63 3.27 5.51
CA THR A 89 -16.53 3.16 6.48
C THR A 89 -15.75 1.87 6.29
N GLU A 90 -16.40 0.72 6.23
CA GLU A 90 -15.76 -0.58 5.98
C GLU A 90 -15.00 -0.58 4.65
N TRP A 91 -15.61 0.01 3.62
CA TRP A 91 -15.00 0.18 2.30
C TRP A 91 -13.72 1.04 2.38
N GLY A 92 -13.78 2.20 3.04
CA GLY A 92 -12.61 3.06 3.24
C GLY A 92 -11.50 2.37 4.02
N HIS A 93 -11.85 1.60 5.07
CA HIS A 93 -10.89 0.80 5.84
C HIS A 93 -10.22 -0.28 5.00
N MET A 94 -10.96 -0.96 4.11
CA MET A 94 -10.39 -1.96 3.21
C MET A 94 -9.41 -1.34 2.23
N ILE A 95 -9.74 -0.20 1.63
CA ILE A 95 -8.83 0.52 0.74
C ILE A 95 -7.54 0.93 1.46
N LEU A 96 -7.64 1.47 2.68
CA LEU A 96 -6.47 1.85 3.49
C LEU A 96 -5.65 0.63 3.91
N ARG A 97 -6.30 -0.50 4.19
CA ARG A 97 -5.62 -1.77 4.51
C ARG A 97 -4.83 -2.29 3.31
N THR A 98 -5.47 -2.34 2.13
CA THR A 98 -4.79 -2.72 0.89
C THR A 98 -3.63 -1.78 0.59
N LEU A 99 -3.81 -0.45 0.76
CA LEU A 99 -2.70 0.50 0.63
C LEU A 99 -1.55 0.18 1.60
N ALA A 100 -1.86 -0.16 2.86
CA ALA A 100 -0.83 -0.54 3.84
C ALA A 100 -0.03 -1.76 3.38
N HIS A 101 -0.72 -2.78 2.83
CA HIS A 101 -0.12 -3.98 2.25
C HIS A 101 0.85 -3.62 1.12
N GLU A 102 0.39 -2.86 0.13
CA GLU A 102 1.20 -2.47 -1.02
C GLU A 102 2.41 -1.61 -0.66
N LEU A 103 2.29 -0.78 0.37
CA LEU A 103 3.41 0.01 0.87
C LEU A 103 4.50 -0.85 1.53
N VAL A 104 4.17 -2.03 2.04
CA VAL A 104 5.18 -3.01 2.48
C VAL A 104 5.96 -3.52 1.28
N HIS A 105 5.32 -3.82 0.15
CA HIS A 105 6.03 -4.21 -1.07
C HIS A 105 6.93 -3.09 -1.60
N VAL A 106 6.46 -1.84 -1.58
CA VAL A 106 7.30 -0.68 -1.91
C VAL A 106 8.55 -0.63 -1.02
N LYS A 107 8.41 -0.84 0.31
CA LYS A 107 9.55 -0.95 1.24
C LYS A 107 10.49 -2.09 0.84
N GLN A 108 9.95 -3.25 0.52
CA GLN A 108 10.76 -4.43 0.15
C GLN A 108 11.62 -4.14 -1.09
N TYR A 109 11.05 -3.49 -2.10
CA TYR A 109 11.79 -3.04 -3.29
C TYR A 109 12.86 -1.99 -2.95
N ILE A 110 12.52 -0.97 -2.16
CA ILE A 110 13.45 0.09 -1.75
C ILE A 110 14.65 -0.46 -0.98
N MET A 111 14.40 -1.45 -0.11
CA MET A 111 15.43 -2.07 0.73
C MET A 111 16.23 -3.14 -0.03
N GLY A 112 15.75 -3.56 -1.20
CA GLY A 112 16.37 -4.61 -2.00
C GLY A 112 16.09 -6.03 -1.49
N ASP A 113 15.11 -6.17 -0.57
CA ASP A 113 14.62 -7.48 -0.14
C ASP A 113 13.88 -8.17 -1.29
N LEU A 114 13.10 -7.41 -2.07
CA LEU A 114 12.38 -7.85 -3.25
C LEU A 114 13.02 -7.20 -4.49
N THR A 115 13.38 -8.00 -5.49
CA THR A 115 14.04 -7.50 -6.71
C THR A 115 13.66 -8.30 -7.93
N TRP A 116 13.47 -7.62 -9.07
CA TRP A 116 13.34 -8.25 -10.38
C TRP A 116 14.71 -8.46 -11.02
N ARG A 117 14.97 -9.68 -11.48
CA ARG A 117 16.20 -10.04 -12.22
C ARG A 117 15.82 -10.84 -13.46
N ASP A 118 16.80 -11.19 -14.25
CA ASP A 118 16.60 -12.01 -15.47
C ASP A 118 16.01 -13.40 -15.18
N LYS A 119 16.16 -13.88 -13.94
CA LYS A 119 15.61 -15.14 -13.44
C LYS A 119 14.20 -15.01 -12.85
N GLY A 120 13.60 -13.81 -12.87
CA GLY A 120 12.31 -13.51 -12.27
C GLY A 120 12.39 -12.71 -10.97
N LEU A 121 11.36 -12.82 -10.14
CA LEU A 121 11.27 -12.17 -8.83
C LEU A 121 12.13 -12.90 -7.80
N LEU A 122 12.96 -12.15 -7.09
CA LEU A 122 13.82 -12.68 -6.05
C LEU A 122 13.49 -12.04 -4.70
N TRP A 123 13.48 -12.87 -3.67
CA TRP A 123 13.44 -12.46 -2.27
C TRP A 123 14.81 -12.69 -1.63
N LYS A 124 15.47 -11.59 -1.19
CA LYS A 124 16.81 -11.62 -0.58
C LYS A 124 17.85 -12.40 -1.41
N GLY A 125 17.71 -12.32 -2.73
CA GLY A 125 18.62 -12.97 -3.69
C GLY A 125 18.23 -14.39 -4.11
N GLU A 126 17.20 -15.00 -3.49
CA GLU A 126 16.67 -16.31 -3.86
C GLU A 126 15.45 -16.18 -4.76
N VAL A 127 15.35 -17.06 -5.77
CA VAL A 127 14.24 -17.03 -6.73
C VAL A 127 12.94 -17.46 -6.02
N CYS A 128 11.92 -16.63 -6.13
CA CYS A 128 10.57 -16.95 -5.66
C CYS A 128 9.78 -17.60 -6.80
N ASN A 129 9.67 -18.91 -6.81
CA ASN A 129 8.83 -19.65 -7.75
C ASN A 129 7.50 -19.96 -7.04
N ALA A 130 6.49 -19.14 -7.29
CA ALA A 130 5.11 -19.47 -6.93
C ALA A 130 4.41 -19.95 -8.21
N GLU A 131 4.13 -21.25 -8.30
CA GLU A 131 3.43 -21.83 -9.45
C GLU A 131 1.90 -21.69 -9.32
N TYR A 132 1.39 -21.54 -8.09
CA TYR A 132 -0.02 -21.45 -7.76
C TYR A 132 -0.32 -20.25 -6.86
N LEU A 133 -1.57 -19.76 -6.90
CA LEU A 133 -2.06 -18.64 -6.07
C LEU A 133 -1.89 -18.91 -4.57
N THR A 134 -2.07 -20.15 -4.12
CA THR A 134 -1.82 -20.58 -2.73
C THR A 134 -0.35 -20.43 -2.36
N ASP A 135 0.56 -20.74 -3.28
CA ASP A 135 1.99 -20.63 -3.07
C ASP A 135 2.44 -19.17 -3.00
N GLN A 136 1.75 -18.26 -3.72
CA GLN A 136 2.02 -16.82 -3.67
C GLN A 136 1.77 -16.26 -2.27
N LEU A 137 0.65 -16.62 -1.63
CA LEU A 137 0.30 -16.16 -0.27
C LEU A 137 1.29 -16.66 0.79
N GLU A 138 1.96 -17.79 0.54
CA GLU A 138 2.97 -18.37 1.42
C GLU A 138 4.39 -17.85 1.13
N THR A 139 4.56 -16.98 0.15
CA THR A 139 5.88 -16.39 -0.12
C THR A 139 6.31 -15.48 1.02
N PRO A 140 7.62 -15.42 1.32
CA PRO A 140 8.11 -14.62 2.45
C PRO A 140 7.79 -13.12 2.35
N TYR A 141 7.68 -12.58 1.14
CA TYR A 141 7.34 -11.17 0.93
C TYR A 141 5.85 -10.90 1.20
N GLU A 142 4.95 -11.83 0.84
CA GLU A 142 3.53 -11.75 1.17
C GLU A 142 3.29 -11.94 2.66
N ILE A 143 3.94 -12.93 3.28
CA ILE A 143 3.85 -13.13 4.73
C ILE A 143 4.27 -11.85 5.48
N GLU A 144 5.33 -11.17 5.04
CA GLU A 144 5.72 -9.90 5.66
C GLU A 144 4.65 -8.82 5.42
N ALA A 145 4.06 -8.73 4.22
CA ALA A 145 3.07 -7.73 3.89
C ALA A 145 1.78 -7.93 4.72
N TYR A 146 1.22 -9.13 4.73
CA TYR A 146 0.06 -9.50 5.55
C TYR A 146 0.32 -9.33 7.05
N GLY A 147 1.53 -9.68 7.52
CA GLY A 147 1.90 -9.53 8.92
C GLY A 147 1.98 -8.07 9.40
N ARG A 148 2.21 -7.12 8.50
CA ARG A 148 2.38 -5.70 8.82
C ARG A 148 1.15 -4.83 8.55
N GLU A 149 0.34 -5.14 7.53
CA GLU A 149 -0.75 -4.29 7.06
C GLU A 149 -1.71 -3.86 8.18
N LYS A 150 -2.18 -4.83 8.98
CA LYS A 150 -3.12 -4.57 10.07
C LYS A 150 -2.52 -3.70 11.17
N GLY A 151 -1.26 -3.96 11.53
CA GLY A 151 -0.56 -3.15 12.54
C GLY A 151 -0.31 -1.72 12.08
N LEU A 152 0.01 -1.53 10.79
CA LEU A 152 0.14 -0.21 10.17
C LEU A 152 -1.19 0.55 10.17
N LEU A 153 -2.28 -0.12 9.78
CA LEU A 153 -3.61 0.48 9.74
C LEU A 153 -4.06 0.92 11.13
N VAL A 154 -3.97 0.05 12.14
CA VAL A 154 -4.33 0.38 13.53
C VAL A 154 -3.50 1.56 14.06
N SER A 155 -2.18 1.51 13.83
CA SER A 155 -1.28 2.60 14.25
C SER A 155 -1.59 3.93 13.54
N PHE A 156 -2.01 3.86 12.27
CA PHE A 156 -2.45 5.03 11.51
C PHE A 156 -3.71 5.65 12.11
N PHE A 157 -4.74 4.85 12.41
CA PHE A 157 -5.98 5.37 13.00
C PHE A 157 -5.77 5.99 14.38
N ILE A 158 -4.89 5.41 15.20
CA ILE A 158 -4.52 6.05 16.48
C ILE A 158 -3.92 7.43 16.23
N ARG A 159 -2.98 7.54 15.29
CA ARG A 159 -2.33 8.81 14.96
C ARG A 159 -3.29 9.79 14.27
N TRP A 160 -4.19 9.30 13.45
CA TRP A 160 -5.21 10.10 12.78
C TRP A 160 -6.13 10.79 13.76
N LYS A 161 -6.62 10.07 14.78
CA LYS A 161 -7.43 10.64 15.86
C LYS A 161 -6.70 11.74 16.64
N GLU A 162 -5.44 11.54 16.96
CA GLU A 162 -4.61 12.58 17.60
C GLU A 162 -4.53 13.86 16.74
N ILE A 163 -4.43 13.72 15.43
CA ILE A 163 -4.40 14.85 14.49
C ILE A 163 -5.76 15.54 14.43
N GLU A 164 -6.86 14.81 14.38
CA GLU A 164 -8.22 15.34 14.38
C GLU A 164 -8.51 16.11 15.68
N GLU A 165 -8.13 15.56 16.83
CA GLU A 165 -8.29 16.21 18.13
C GLU A 165 -7.51 17.54 18.21
N VAL A 166 -6.29 17.59 17.67
CA VAL A 166 -5.46 18.81 17.69
C VAL A 166 -5.97 19.87 16.72
N LEU A 167 -6.44 19.45 15.54
CA LEU A 167 -6.92 20.39 14.51
C LEU A 167 -8.35 20.87 14.76
N GLY A 168 -9.09 20.23 15.67
CA GLY A 168 -10.49 20.58 15.99
C GLY A 168 -11.40 20.47 14.77
N THR A 169 -11.06 19.65 13.80
CA THR A 169 -11.73 19.56 12.52
C THR A 169 -12.54 18.29 12.39
N GLU A 170 -13.73 18.43 11.82
CA GLU A 170 -14.69 17.38 11.43
C GLU A 170 -14.16 16.41 10.35
N TYR A 171 -12.94 15.90 10.51
CA TYR A 171 -12.35 14.90 9.60
C TYR A 171 -12.52 13.46 10.11
N ALA A 172 -13.51 13.23 11.00
CA ALA A 172 -13.80 11.90 11.48
C ALA A 172 -14.09 10.96 10.30
N LEU A 173 -13.29 9.92 10.16
CA LEU A 173 -13.62 8.71 9.39
C LEU A 173 -14.57 7.91 10.31
N GLU A 174 -15.87 8.23 10.26
CA GLU A 174 -16.91 7.47 10.93
C GLU A 174 -17.06 6.09 10.34
#